data_5c57e9d2104cbd0fa8d575340401083a
#
_entry.id   5c57e9d2104cbd0fa8d575340401083a
#
_cell.length_a   1.000
_cell.length_b   1.000
_cell.length_c   1.000
_cell.angle_alpha   90.00
_cell.angle_beta   90.00
_cell.angle_gamma   90.00
#
_symmetry.space_group_name_H-M   'P 1'
#
loop_
_entity.id
_entity.type
_entity.pdbx_description
1 polymer ?
#
loop_
_entity_poly.entity_id
_entity_poly.type
_entity_poly.pdbx_seq_one_letter_code
_entity_poly.pdbx_strand_id
1 'polypeptide(L)'
;MEYIIIPVILLLILTIVGFMMRRKHTTIIAKLENEKSQIQNNPINEEISKVKSLNMNGETEEMFERWRNSWDEVIDVHMTKIDSLLFDAEDQINRLRFNKATLIEREIEEYIKKCEQDKDKILEELNELIGSEEKNRIEIEQLKEYYRSARKTLLAHQHSFGVALPALEKKLETFVQKFEEFDVLTSEGNYLQAREIVIGLNQESQQTFEYINDVPSILTELQVKLPGAVQELRSGQREMEEQSYYLQHLELTEELNKFDEEFVTLKSELAELNLNVVKPRVTDINEEIDHFYDLLEKEVIAKNYVDQNCDRLLSSITNVISSTRLVSDEATFVQQSYRLNEKDAEIPKAALKQLEALQRRYDLLAMRVREEKSAYSSLQEELIEINDELEQIHEEQGHLSNTMKKLRIDENKARTQVENLKKTLQETDRLLNKANIPGIPEEMDARLDEAAEHIYLVMQSLQEVPLNMGTVHNNLNAATLCVEDVKAKSHELIENVMLIERIIQYGNRHRATNPKLNSRLKEAEGSFNQFRYSKALEEAGTAVEEMEPGALKRIQELVAEKTVSK
;
A
#
# COMPACT_ATOMS: atom_id res chain seq x y z
N MET A 1 -86.99 20.45 28.04
CA MET A 1 -86.64 20.04 26.61
C MET A 1 -85.24 19.45 26.44
N GLU A 2 -84.35 19.78 27.30
CA GLU A 2 -82.95 19.25 27.23
C GLU A 2 -82.80 17.75 27.50
N TYR A 3 -83.62 17.18 28.35
CA TYR A 3 -83.60 15.73 28.69
C TYR A 3 -84.04 14.77 27.55
N ILE A 4 -84.66 15.28 26.47
CA ILE A 4 -85.10 14.45 25.34
C ILE A 4 -84.08 14.54 24.20
N ILE A 5 -83.31 15.61 24.11
CA ILE A 5 -82.36 15.85 23.02
C ILE A 5 -81.13 14.92 23.12
N ILE A 6 -80.63 14.68 24.34
CA ILE A 6 -79.46 13.80 24.56
C ILE A 6 -79.72 12.36 24.11
N PRO A 7 -80.79 11.68 24.50
CA PRO A 7 -81.05 10.32 24.03
C PRO A 7 -81.36 10.25 22.53
N VAL A 8 -81.93 11.29 21.92
CA VAL A 8 -82.16 11.35 20.46
C VAL A 8 -80.82 11.47 19.69
N ILE A 9 -79.91 12.30 20.16
CA ILE A 9 -78.56 12.42 19.57
C ILE A 9 -77.73 11.11 19.73
N LEU A 10 -77.85 10.47 20.90
CA LEU A 10 -77.16 9.19 21.17
C LEU A 10 -77.70 8.09 20.24
N LEU A 11 -79.01 8.05 20.03
CA LEU A 11 -79.69 7.09 19.12
C LEU A 11 -79.31 7.35 17.66
N LEU A 12 -79.13 8.61 17.26
CA LEU A 12 -78.70 9.01 15.93
C LEU A 12 -77.24 8.62 15.70
N ILE A 13 -76.35 8.84 16.70
CA ILE A 13 -74.96 8.37 16.64
C ILE A 13 -74.89 6.85 16.53
N LEU A 14 -75.70 6.13 17.32
CA LEU A 14 -75.76 4.67 17.31
C LEU A 14 -76.20 4.11 15.97
N THR A 15 -77.20 4.75 15.31
CA THR A 15 -77.67 4.38 13.97
C THR A 15 -76.58 4.67 12.90
N ILE A 16 -75.89 5.82 12.98
CA ILE A 16 -74.81 6.15 12.06
C ILE A 16 -73.63 5.16 12.21
N VAL A 17 -73.20 4.85 13.44
CA VAL A 17 -72.14 3.87 13.70
C VAL A 17 -72.59 2.48 13.21
N GLY A 18 -73.81 2.07 13.49
CA GLY A 18 -74.33 0.80 12.98
C GLY A 18 -74.38 0.73 11.46
N PHE A 19 -74.76 1.83 10.80
CA PHE A 19 -74.76 1.92 9.34
C PHE A 19 -73.33 1.89 8.77
N MET A 20 -72.35 2.61 9.38
CA MET A 20 -70.99 2.57 8.97
C MET A 20 -70.35 1.17 9.15
N MET A 21 -70.59 0.52 10.29
CA MET A 21 -70.14 -0.84 10.54
C MET A 21 -70.75 -1.83 9.53
N ARG A 22 -72.08 -1.73 9.29
CA ARG A 22 -72.70 -2.56 8.27
C ARG A 22 -72.07 -2.39 6.90
N ARG A 23 -71.83 -1.14 6.45
CA ARG A 23 -71.20 -0.86 5.15
C ARG A 23 -69.79 -1.44 5.06
N LYS A 24 -69.01 -1.33 6.14
CA LYS A 24 -67.66 -1.92 6.21
C LYS A 24 -67.66 -3.43 6.02
N HIS A 25 -68.54 -4.15 6.79
CA HIS A 25 -68.60 -5.60 6.70
C HIS A 25 -69.19 -6.08 5.36
N THR A 26 -70.18 -5.38 4.80
CA THR A 26 -70.71 -5.70 3.46
C THR A 26 -69.62 -5.54 2.37
N THR A 27 -68.72 -4.54 2.51
CA THR A 27 -67.57 -4.38 1.57
C THR A 27 -66.58 -5.52 1.72
N ILE A 28 -66.32 -6.00 2.95
CA ILE A 28 -65.42 -7.14 3.20
C ILE A 28 -66.00 -8.41 2.58
N ILE A 29 -67.32 -8.69 2.81
CA ILE A 29 -67.98 -9.86 2.22
C ILE A 29 -67.91 -9.82 0.69
N ALA A 30 -68.24 -8.67 0.07
CA ALA A 30 -68.16 -8.53 -1.38
C ALA A 30 -66.73 -8.78 -1.93
N LYS A 31 -65.72 -8.40 -1.14
CA LYS A 31 -64.31 -8.69 -1.49
C LYS A 31 -64.01 -10.20 -1.42
N LEU A 32 -64.42 -10.86 -0.33
CA LEU A 32 -64.24 -12.30 -0.13
C LEU A 32 -65.00 -13.14 -1.18
N GLU A 33 -66.21 -12.70 -1.55
CA GLU A 33 -66.97 -13.32 -2.62
C GLU A 33 -66.33 -13.19 -3.99
N ASN A 34 -65.68 -12.03 -4.26
CA ASN A 34 -64.91 -11.83 -5.49
C ASN A 34 -63.66 -12.71 -5.50
N GLU A 35 -62.90 -12.80 -4.39
CA GLU A 35 -61.72 -13.68 -4.26
C GLU A 35 -62.12 -15.15 -4.47
N LYS A 36 -63.20 -15.61 -3.85
CA LYS A 36 -63.78 -16.94 -4.09
C LYS A 36 -64.10 -17.17 -5.57
N SER A 37 -64.76 -16.20 -6.22
CA SER A 37 -65.12 -16.28 -7.64
C SER A 37 -63.89 -16.35 -8.54
N GLN A 38 -62.81 -15.66 -8.20
CA GLN A 38 -61.52 -15.74 -8.94
C GLN A 38 -60.92 -17.14 -8.85
N ILE A 39 -60.98 -17.81 -7.71
CA ILE A 39 -60.50 -19.19 -7.57
C ILE A 39 -61.35 -20.14 -8.38
N GLN A 40 -62.68 -20.00 -8.31
CA GLN A 40 -63.66 -20.86 -8.96
C GLN A 40 -63.65 -20.78 -10.50
N ASN A 41 -63.35 -19.57 -11.04
CA ASN A 41 -63.28 -19.32 -12.47
C ASN A 41 -61.89 -19.57 -13.06
N ASN A 42 -60.92 -20.08 -12.27
CA ASN A 42 -59.58 -20.38 -12.79
C ASN A 42 -59.65 -21.57 -13.76
N PRO A 43 -58.91 -21.54 -14.89
CA PRO A 43 -58.92 -22.59 -15.93
C PRO A 43 -58.19 -23.88 -15.57
N ILE A 44 -58.07 -24.24 -14.27
CA ILE A 44 -57.40 -25.46 -13.81
C ILE A 44 -57.95 -26.70 -14.50
N ASN A 45 -59.28 -26.78 -14.69
CA ASN A 45 -59.90 -27.88 -15.38
C ASN A 45 -59.44 -28.04 -16.83
N GLU A 46 -59.10 -26.94 -17.50
CA GLU A 46 -58.53 -26.97 -18.86
C GLU A 46 -57.09 -27.51 -18.84
N GLU A 47 -56.30 -27.08 -17.85
CA GLU A 47 -54.92 -27.57 -17.70
C GLU A 47 -54.90 -29.07 -17.29
N ILE A 48 -55.76 -29.51 -16.37
CA ILE A 48 -55.96 -30.93 -16.04
C ILE A 48 -56.36 -31.72 -17.28
N SER A 49 -57.24 -31.16 -18.14
CA SER A 49 -57.69 -31.82 -19.37
C SER A 49 -56.56 -31.93 -20.41
N LYS A 50 -55.66 -30.97 -20.50
CA LYS A 50 -54.47 -31.04 -21.36
C LYS A 50 -53.56 -32.19 -20.94
N VAL A 51 -53.29 -32.30 -19.63
CA VAL A 51 -52.46 -33.38 -19.08
C VAL A 51 -53.13 -34.75 -19.26
N LYS A 52 -54.46 -34.85 -19.16
CA LYS A 52 -55.19 -36.09 -19.42
C LYS A 52 -55.03 -36.59 -20.87
N SER A 53 -54.70 -35.72 -21.83
CA SER A 53 -54.45 -36.10 -23.21
C SER A 53 -53.08 -36.77 -23.41
N LEU A 54 -52.17 -36.67 -22.42
CA LEU A 54 -50.91 -37.41 -22.36
C LEU A 54 -51.23 -38.83 -21.82
N ASN A 55 -50.79 -39.87 -22.51
CA ASN A 55 -50.96 -41.25 -22.03
C ASN A 55 -50.04 -41.45 -20.81
N MET A 56 -50.57 -41.28 -19.63
CA MET A 56 -49.83 -41.38 -18.37
C MET A 56 -49.96 -42.75 -17.75
N ASN A 57 -48.89 -43.27 -17.16
CA ASN A 57 -48.86 -44.50 -16.39
C ASN A 57 -47.96 -44.34 -15.17
N GLY A 58 -48.06 -45.25 -14.23
CA GLY A 58 -47.18 -45.33 -13.06
C GLY A 58 -47.26 -44.14 -12.13
N GLU A 59 -46.16 -43.57 -11.75
CA GLU A 59 -46.05 -42.48 -10.77
C GLU A 59 -46.69 -41.18 -11.28
N THR A 60 -46.59 -40.94 -12.58
CA THR A 60 -47.20 -39.78 -13.23
C THR A 60 -48.73 -39.82 -13.17
N GLU A 61 -49.34 -41.01 -13.32
CA GLU A 61 -50.79 -41.26 -13.18
C GLU A 61 -51.25 -41.08 -11.72
N GLU A 62 -50.45 -41.61 -10.74
CA GLU A 62 -50.78 -41.42 -9.32
C GLU A 62 -50.74 -39.96 -8.90
N MET A 63 -49.80 -39.16 -9.40
CA MET A 63 -49.73 -37.73 -9.14
C MET A 63 -50.92 -36.97 -9.78
N PHE A 64 -51.28 -37.32 -11.01
CA PHE A 64 -52.43 -36.73 -11.69
C PHE A 64 -53.74 -37.00 -10.94
N GLU A 65 -54.01 -38.24 -10.50
CA GLU A 65 -55.18 -38.59 -9.71
C GLU A 65 -55.17 -37.86 -8.34
N ARG A 66 -54.01 -37.60 -7.75
CA ARG A 66 -53.88 -36.82 -6.51
C ARG A 66 -54.27 -35.36 -6.74
N TRP A 67 -53.78 -34.74 -7.83
CA TRP A 67 -54.13 -33.35 -8.16
C TRP A 67 -55.62 -33.19 -8.45
N ARG A 68 -56.19 -34.12 -9.19
CA ARG A 68 -57.62 -34.15 -9.48
C ARG A 68 -58.44 -34.25 -8.21
N ASN A 69 -58.12 -35.20 -7.33
CA ASN A 69 -58.81 -35.37 -6.07
C ASN A 69 -58.69 -34.13 -5.16
N SER A 70 -57.53 -33.52 -5.10
CA SER A 70 -57.31 -32.29 -4.32
C SER A 70 -58.11 -31.11 -4.89
N TRP A 71 -58.19 -31.00 -6.21
CA TRP A 71 -59.01 -29.96 -6.84
C TRP A 71 -60.50 -30.18 -6.66
N ASP A 72 -60.97 -31.41 -6.77
CA ASP A 72 -62.36 -31.79 -6.48
C ASP A 72 -62.69 -31.47 -5.01
N GLU A 73 -61.81 -31.70 -4.06
CA GLU A 73 -61.97 -31.30 -2.65
C GLU A 73 -62.10 -29.79 -2.48
N VAL A 74 -61.29 -29.01 -3.19
CA VAL A 74 -61.36 -27.52 -3.18
C VAL A 74 -62.74 -27.08 -3.67
N ILE A 75 -63.22 -27.61 -4.79
CA ILE A 75 -64.49 -27.20 -5.42
C ILE A 75 -65.72 -27.71 -4.63
N ASP A 76 -65.77 -28.99 -4.31
CA ASP A 76 -66.97 -29.61 -3.75
C ASP A 76 -67.06 -29.39 -2.24
N VAL A 77 -65.96 -29.38 -1.50
CA VAL A 77 -65.99 -29.27 -0.04
C VAL A 77 -65.73 -27.84 0.42
N HIS A 78 -64.55 -27.26 0.03
CA HIS A 78 -64.13 -25.96 0.56
C HIS A 78 -64.98 -24.80 0.02
N MET A 79 -65.28 -24.77 -1.28
CA MET A 79 -66.13 -23.71 -1.86
C MET A 79 -67.55 -23.75 -1.33
N THR A 80 -68.11 -24.96 -1.16
CA THR A 80 -69.46 -25.12 -0.55
C THR A 80 -69.50 -24.65 0.91
N LYS A 81 -68.40 -24.89 1.66
CA LYS A 81 -68.25 -24.40 3.04
C LYS A 81 -68.13 -22.87 3.09
N ILE A 82 -67.38 -22.26 2.18
CA ILE A 82 -67.26 -20.81 2.06
C ILE A 82 -68.62 -20.18 1.75
N ASP A 83 -69.44 -20.79 0.85
CA ASP A 83 -70.78 -20.32 0.55
C ASP A 83 -71.74 -20.31 1.79
N SER A 84 -71.66 -21.39 2.58
CA SER A 84 -72.44 -21.45 3.84
C SER A 84 -71.96 -20.36 4.82
N LEU A 85 -70.64 -20.13 4.94
CA LEU A 85 -70.10 -19.12 5.84
C LEU A 85 -70.38 -17.69 5.36
N LEU A 86 -70.36 -17.41 4.04
CA LEU A 86 -70.77 -16.13 3.48
C LEU A 86 -72.21 -15.81 3.81
N PHE A 87 -73.17 -16.79 3.64
CA PHE A 87 -74.54 -16.64 4.01
C PHE A 87 -74.75 -16.38 5.53
N ASP A 88 -73.99 -17.14 6.37
CA ASP A 88 -74.03 -16.94 7.82
C ASP A 88 -73.51 -15.55 8.22
N ALA A 89 -72.43 -15.07 7.57
CA ALA A 89 -71.86 -13.75 7.82
C ALA A 89 -72.86 -12.63 7.46
N GLU A 90 -73.52 -12.74 6.30
CA GLU A 90 -74.58 -11.81 5.90
C GLU A 90 -75.74 -11.78 6.89
N ASP A 91 -76.24 -12.98 7.39
CA ASP A 91 -77.26 -13.06 8.40
C ASP A 91 -76.87 -12.36 9.71
N GLN A 92 -75.59 -12.55 10.17
CA GLN A 92 -75.15 -11.86 11.38
C GLN A 92 -74.97 -10.34 11.18
N ILE A 93 -74.61 -9.87 10.00
CA ILE A 93 -74.56 -8.43 9.66
C ILE A 93 -75.97 -7.82 9.66
N ASN A 94 -76.90 -8.54 9.07
CA ASN A 94 -78.29 -8.09 9.05
C ASN A 94 -78.94 -8.01 10.46
N ARG A 95 -78.48 -8.87 11.38
CA ARG A 95 -78.88 -8.85 12.81
C ARG A 95 -78.01 -7.89 13.65
N LEU A 96 -77.14 -7.07 13.04
CA LEU A 96 -76.23 -6.11 13.70
C LEU A 96 -75.22 -6.75 14.70
N ARG A 97 -74.91 -8.03 14.52
CA ARG A 97 -73.98 -8.78 15.37
C ARG A 97 -72.56 -8.76 14.79
N PHE A 98 -71.93 -7.57 14.68
CA PHE A 98 -70.65 -7.35 13.99
C PHE A 98 -69.53 -8.17 14.55
N ASN A 99 -69.40 -8.39 15.86
CA ASN A 99 -68.34 -9.21 16.45
C ASN A 99 -68.36 -10.67 15.96
N LYS A 100 -69.59 -11.22 15.74
CA LYS A 100 -69.72 -12.57 15.18
C LYS A 100 -69.40 -12.58 13.69
N ALA A 101 -69.85 -11.55 12.97
CA ALA A 101 -69.53 -11.40 11.56
C ALA A 101 -67.98 -11.36 11.34
N THR A 102 -67.23 -10.62 12.16
CA THR A 102 -65.77 -10.58 12.08
C THR A 102 -65.10 -11.95 12.29
N LEU A 103 -65.65 -12.80 13.16
CA LEU A 103 -65.11 -14.14 13.37
C LEU A 103 -65.33 -15.03 12.13
N ILE A 104 -66.54 -14.94 11.55
CA ILE A 104 -66.86 -15.69 10.33
C ILE A 104 -66.05 -15.17 9.13
N GLU A 105 -65.93 -13.84 8.99
CA GLU A 105 -65.09 -13.24 7.95
C GLU A 105 -63.66 -13.77 7.99
N ARG A 106 -63.04 -13.88 9.19
CA ARG A 106 -61.69 -14.47 9.34
C ARG A 106 -61.63 -15.95 8.95
N GLU A 107 -62.68 -16.69 9.35
CA GLU A 107 -62.78 -18.12 8.98
C GLU A 107 -62.86 -18.26 7.45
N ILE A 108 -63.61 -17.40 6.76
CA ILE A 108 -63.69 -17.37 5.29
C ILE A 108 -62.32 -17.01 4.69
N GLU A 109 -61.64 -15.99 5.23
CA GLU A 109 -60.29 -15.61 4.78
C GLU A 109 -59.29 -16.78 4.89
N GLU A 110 -59.34 -17.55 5.99
CA GLU A 110 -58.50 -18.72 6.18
C GLU A 110 -58.79 -19.83 5.15
N TYR A 111 -60.07 -20.10 4.88
CA TYR A 111 -60.47 -21.06 3.85
C TYR A 111 -60.06 -20.62 2.45
N ILE A 112 -60.29 -19.34 2.08
CA ILE A 112 -59.89 -18.79 0.80
C ILE A 112 -58.36 -18.91 0.62
N LYS A 113 -57.59 -18.53 1.64
CA LYS A 113 -56.15 -18.62 1.60
C LYS A 113 -55.65 -20.06 1.43
N LYS A 114 -56.33 -21.01 2.10
CA LYS A 114 -56.02 -22.43 1.93
C LYS A 114 -56.29 -22.90 0.50
N CYS A 115 -57.45 -22.54 -0.06
CA CYS A 115 -57.83 -22.86 -1.44
C CYS A 115 -56.86 -22.25 -2.46
N GLU A 116 -56.38 -21.01 -2.22
CA GLU A 116 -55.37 -20.38 -3.06
C GLU A 116 -54.05 -21.15 -3.03
N GLN A 117 -53.59 -21.54 -1.84
CA GLN A 117 -52.36 -22.34 -1.70
C GLN A 117 -52.46 -23.70 -2.40
N ASP A 118 -53.59 -24.39 -2.23
CA ASP A 118 -53.80 -25.68 -2.88
C ASP A 118 -53.89 -25.52 -4.40
N LYS A 119 -54.58 -24.48 -4.87
CA LYS A 119 -54.65 -24.09 -6.29
C LYS A 119 -53.27 -23.83 -6.88
N ASP A 120 -52.48 -22.95 -6.23
CA ASP A 120 -51.16 -22.56 -6.73
C ASP A 120 -50.20 -23.75 -6.77
N LYS A 121 -50.25 -24.63 -5.76
CA LYS A 121 -49.47 -25.85 -5.71
C LYS A 121 -49.84 -26.82 -6.86
N ILE A 122 -51.12 -27.04 -7.10
CA ILE A 122 -51.58 -27.89 -8.21
C ILE A 122 -51.13 -27.31 -9.56
N LEU A 123 -51.23 -25.99 -9.76
CA LEU A 123 -50.80 -25.34 -10.99
C LEU A 123 -49.27 -25.40 -11.19
N GLU A 124 -48.49 -25.23 -10.13
CA GLU A 124 -47.05 -25.33 -10.19
C GLU A 124 -46.62 -26.75 -10.59
N GLU A 125 -47.11 -27.79 -9.90
CA GLU A 125 -46.80 -29.18 -10.20
C GLU A 125 -47.30 -29.61 -11.61
N LEU A 126 -48.46 -29.12 -12.05
CA LEU A 126 -48.99 -29.36 -13.41
C LEU A 126 -48.12 -28.71 -14.50
N ASN A 127 -47.71 -27.47 -14.29
CA ASN A 127 -46.84 -26.76 -15.22
C ASN A 127 -45.42 -27.42 -15.29
N GLU A 128 -44.92 -27.91 -14.15
CA GLU A 128 -43.70 -28.70 -14.14
C GLU A 128 -43.82 -29.96 -15.00
N LEU A 129 -44.94 -30.69 -14.91
CA LEU A 129 -45.13 -31.90 -15.70
C LEU A 129 -45.23 -31.60 -17.20
N ILE A 130 -46.10 -30.65 -17.61
CA ILE A 130 -46.26 -30.25 -19.02
C ILE A 130 -44.96 -29.70 -19.58
N GLY A 131 -44.32 -28.80 -18.80
CA GLY A 131 -43.01 -28.22 -19.19
C GLY A 131 -41.90 -29.26 -19.24
N SER A 132 -41.98 -30.34 -18.41
CA SER A 132 -40.96 -31.39 -18.42
C SER A 132 -41.05 -32.29 -19.67
N GLU A 133 -42.24 -32.63 -20.14
CA GLU A 133 -42.39 -33.44 -21.36
C GLU A 133 -41.79 -32.73 -22.59
N GLU A 134 -42.16 -31.48 -22.81
CA GLU A 134 -41.65 -30.71 -23.94
C GLU A 134 -40.11 -30.45 -23.82
N LYS A 135 -39.66 -30.08 -22.60
CA LYS A 135 -38.25 -29.93 -22.32
C LYS A 135 -37.47 -31.23 -22.50
N ASN A 136 -38.03 -32.35 -21.99
CA ASN A 136 -37.37 -33.66 -22.13
C ASN A 136 -37.19 -34.00 -23.60
N ARG A 137 -38.16 -33.74 -24.46
CA ARG A 137 -38.11 -34.02 -25.89
C ARG A 137 -37.04 -33.18 -26.60
N ILE A 138 -36.91 -31.90 -26.23
CA ILE A 138 -35.90 -31.01 -26.82
C ILE A 138 -34.49 -31.38 -26.30
N GLU A 139 -34.35 -31.53 -24.98
CA GLU A 139 -33.07 -31.82 -24.35
C GLU A 139 -32.50 -33.19 -24.78
N ILE A 140 -33.36 -34.22 -24.89
CA ILE A 140 -32.88 -35.54 -25.31
C ILE A 140 -32.38 -35.55 -26.77
N GLU A 141 -33.02 -34.80 -27.66
CA GLU A 141 -32.53 -34.68 -29.03
C GLU A 141 -31.19 -33.95 -29.09
N GLN A 142 -31.01 -32.90 -28.28
CA GLN A 142 -29.70 -32.24 -28.14
C GLN A 142 -28.64 -33.20 -27.60
N LEU A 143 -28.99 -33.99 -26.57
CA LEU A 143 -28.10 -34.99 -26.00
C LEU A 143 -27.72 -36.09 -27.02
N LYS A 144 -28.69 -36.56 -27.84
CA LYS A 144 -28.42 -37.52 -28.93
C LYS A 144 -27.49 -36.91 -29.99
N GLU A 145 -27.61 -35.61 -30.27
CA GLU A 145 -26.70 -34.92 -31.20
C GLU A 145 -25.30 -34.74 -30.60
N TYR A 146 -25.19 -34.36 -29.33
CA TYR A 146 -23.92 -34.32 -28.61
C TYR A 146 -23.25 -35.69 -28.60
N TYR A 147 -23.97 -36.76 -28.30
CA TYR A 147 -23.45 -38.11 -28.35
C TYR A 147 -22.90 -38.46 -29.76
N ARG A 148 -23.64 -38.17 -30.84
CA ARG A 148 -23.17 -38.40 -32.21
C ARG A 148 -21.89 -37.64 -32.52
N SER A 149 -21.81 -36.38 -32.10
CA SER A 149 -20.62 -35.55 -32.27
C SER A 149 -19.44 -36.10 -31.48
N ALA A 150 -19.63 -36.43 -30.18
CA ALA A 150 -18.63 -37.02 -29.32
C ALA A 150 -18.08 -38.33 -29.91
N ARG A 151 -18.97 -39.23 -30.31
CA ARG A 151 -18.59 -40.52 -30.97
C ARG A 151 -17.81 -40.31 -32.25
N LYS A 152 -18.23 -39.33 -33.10
CA LYS A 152 -17.51 -38.98 -34.32
C LYS A 152 -16.11 -38.47 -34.02
N THR A 153 -15.96 -37.60 -33.03
CA THR A 153 -14.65 -37.05 -32.58
C THR A 153 -13.73 -38.15 -32.08
N LEU A 154 -14.26 -39.06 -31.25
CA LEU A 154 -13.49 -40.21 -30.73
C LEU A 154 -12.97 -41.09 -31.87
N LEU A 155 -13.85 -41.46 -32.83
CA LEU A 155 -13.50 -42.29 -33.97
C LEU A 155 -12.51 -41.63 -34.92
N ALA A 156 -12.65 -40.31 -35.14
CA ALA A 156 -11.76 -39.55 -36.01
C ALA A 156 -10.35 -39.35 -35.45
N HIS A 157 -10.23 -39.25 -34.11
CA HIS A 157 -8.99 -38.89 -33.44
C HIS A 157 -8.54 -39.92 -32.37
N GLN A 158 -8.73 -41.21 -32.63
CA GLN A 158 -8.43 -42.30 -31.65
C GLN A 158 -7.02 -42.19 -31.05
N HIS A 159 -6.03 -41.86 -31.86
CA HIS A 159 -4.64 -41.71 -31.41
C HIS A 159 -4.44 -40.61 -30.39
N SER A 160 -5.24 -39.53 -30.49
CA SER A 160 -5.14 -38.42 -29.53
C SER A 160 -5.69 -38.73 -28.13
N PHE A 161 -6.51 -39.77 -28.00
CA PHE A 161 -7.06 -40.23 -26.75
C PHE A 161 -6.25 -41.34 -26.08
N GLY A 162 -5.46 -42.09 -26.86
CA GLY A 162 -4.50 -43.08 -26.41
C GLY A 162 -5.06 -44.01 -25.34
N VAL A 163 -4.47 -43.97 -24.14
CA VAL A 163 -4.82 -44.86 -23.00
C VAL A 163 -6.22 -44.62 -22.42
N ALA A 164 -6.80 -43.41 -22.61
CA ALA A 164 -8.12 -43.08 -22.09
C ALA A 164 -9.27 -43.48 -23.03
N LEU A 165 -8.98 -43.89 -24.27
CA LEU A 165 -9.98 -44.24 -25.28
C LEU A 165 -10.97 -45.32 -24.80
N PRO A 166 -10.53 -46.47 -24.22
CA PRO A 166 -11.47 -47.50 -23.81
C PRO A 166 -12.46 -47.06 -22.71
N ALA A 167 -12.01 -46.18 -21.79
CA ALA A 167 -12.85 -45.68 -20.73
C ALA A 167 -13.89 -44.65 -21.28
N LEU A 168 -13.51 -43.83 -22.25
CA LEU A 168 -14.42 -42.92 -22.94
C LEU A 168 -15.44 -43.68 -23.80
N GLU A 169 -15.03 -44.73 -24.52
CA GLU A 169 -15.95 -45.58 -25.29
C GLU A 169 -16.98 -46.24 -24.36
N LYS A 170 -16.52 -46.83 -23.25
CA LYS A 170 -17.41 -47.44 -22.24
C LYS A 170 -18.41 -46.42 -21.68
N LYS A 171 -17.94 -45.18 -21.42
CA LYS A 171 -18.81 -44.10 -20.93
C LYS A 171 -19.87 -43.73 -21.97
N LEU A 172 -19.50 -43.66 -23.26
CA LEU A 172 -20.46 -43.41 -24.34
C LEU A 172 -21.46 -44.58 -24.55
N GLU A 173 -21.07 -45.81 -24.28
CA GLU A 173 -22.01 -46.97 -24.31
C GLU A 173 -23.10 -46.83 -23.26
N THR A 174 -22.81 -46.30 -22.05
CA THR A 174 -23.84 -46.07 -21.01
C THR A 174 -24.88 -45.05 -21.46
N PHE A 175 -24.53 -44.06 -22.33
CA PHE A 175 -25.49 -43.13 -22.88
C PHE A 175 -26.54 -43.84 -23.75
N VAL A 176 -26.13 -44.80 -24.57
CA VAL A 176 -27.05 -45.56 -25.42
C VAL A 176 -28.07 -46.30 -24.57
N GLN A 177 -27.63 -46.99 -23.51
CA GLN A 177 -28.52 -47.68 -22.58
C GLN A 177 -29.54 -46.75 -21.93
N LYS A 178 -29.08 -45.56 -21.49
CA LYS A 178 -29.95 -44.53 -20.89
C LYS A 178 -30.92 -43.90 -21.92
N PHE A 179 -30.53 -43.77 -23.18
CA PHE A 179 -31.45 -43.35 -24.24
C PHE A 179 -32.56 -44.37 -24.47
N GLU A 180 -32.24 -45.68 -24.48
CA GLU A 180 -33.22 -46.77 -24.59
C GLU A 180 -34.18 -46.75 -23.38
N GLU A 181 -33.65 -46.59 -22.16
CA GLU A 181 -34.45 -46.49 -20.94
C GLU A 181 -35.39 -45.28 -20.98
N PHE A 182 -34.90 -44.12 -21.41
CA PHE A 182 -35.72 -42.90 -21.63
C PHE A 182 -36.83 -43.15 -22.64
N ASP A 183 -36.53 -43.80 -23.77
CA ASP A 183 -37.52 -44.10 -24.83
C ASP A 183 -38.58 -45.08 -24.30
N VAL A 184 -38.22 -46.06 -23.45
CA VAL A 184 -39.19 -46.96 -22.79
C VAL A 184 -40.08 -46.21 -21.81
N LEU A 185 -39.51 -45.43 -20.88
CA LEU A 185 -40.27 -44.67 -19.88
C LEU A 185 -41.22 -43.66 -20.53
N THR A 186 -40.76 -42.98 -21.61
CA THR A 186 -41.61 -42.06 -22.34
C THR A 186 -42.76 -42.78 -23.06
N SER A 187 -42.50 -43.98 -23.63
CA SER A 187 -43.54 -44.77 -24.29
C SER A 187 -44.55 -45.33 -23.29
N GLU A 188 -44.15 -45.58 -22.05
CA GLU A 188 -44.96 -46.01 -20.92
C GLU A 188 -45.72 -44.84 -20.26
N GLY A 189 -45.42 -43.57 -20.62
CA GLY A 189 -46.05 -42.38 -20.05
C GLY A 189 -45.50 -41.94 -18.70
N ASN A 190 -44.33 -42.45 -18.30
CA ASN A 190 -43.68 -42.10 -17.03
C ASN A 190 -42.71 -40.94 -17.17
N TYR A 191 -43.25 -39.74 -17.43
CA TYR A 191 -42.50 -38.52 -17.80
C TYR A 191 -41.58 -38.01 -16.69
N LEU A 192 -41.90 -38.23 -15.41
CA LEU A 192 -41.07 -37.74 -14.30
C LEU A 192 -39.78 -38.55 -14.19
N GLN A 193 -39.84 -39.89 -14.26
CA GLN A 193 -38.65 -40.72 -14.26
C GLN A 193 -37.82 -40.50 -15.54
N ALA A 194 -38.50 -40.29 -16.68
CA ALA A 194 -37.81 -39.87 -17.91
C ALA A 194 -37.05 -38.53 -17.71
N ARG A 195 -37.60 -37.58 -16.92
CA ARG A 195 -36.93 -36.31 -16.60
C ARG A 195 -35.64 -36.52 -15.77
N GLU A 196 -35.66 -37.41 -14.79
CA GLU A 196 -34.49 -37.76 -13.99
C GLU A 196 -33.33 -38.31 -14.87
N ILE A 197 -33.71 -39.16 -15.85
CA ILE A 197 -32.69 -39.67 -16.81
C ILE A 197 -32.10 -38.53 -17.64
N VAL A 198 -32.92 -37.58 -18.14
CA VAL A 198 -32.44 -36.45 -18.93
C VAL A 198 -31.51 -35.58 -18.13
N ILE A 199 -31.85 -35.28 -16.86
CA ILE A 199 -31.02 -34.48 -15.96
C ILE A 199 -29.68 -35.19 -15.70
N GLY A 200 -29.70 -36.49 -15.39
CA GLY A 200 -28.50 -37.28 -15.20
C GLY A 200 -27.61 -37.34 -16.45
N LEU A 201 -28.22 -37.56 -17.63
CA LEU A 201 -27.52 -37.55 -18.92
C LEU A 201 -26.90 -36.20 -19.23
N ASN A 202 -27.58 -35.11 -18.88
CA ASN A 202 -27.07 -33.76 -19.12
C ASN A 202 -25.80 -33.49 -18.31
N GLN A 203 -25.78 -33.88 -17.03
CA GLN A 203 -24.58 -33.77 -16.18
C GLN A 203 -23.44 -34.64 -16.67
N GLU A 204 -23.72 -35.92 -17.01
CA GLU A 204 -22.72 -36.85 -17.53
C GLU A 204 -22.20 -36.40 -18.92
N SER A 205 -23.05 -35.81 -19.75
CA SER A 205 -22.64 -35.29 -21.08
C SER A 205 -21.66 -34.14 -20.94
N GLN A 206 -21.90 -33.19 -20.03
CA GLN A 206 -21.00 -32.08 -19.76
C GLN A 206 -19.61 -32.61 -19.32
N GLN A 207 -19.58 -33.52 -18.35
CA GLN A 207 -18.31 -34.15 -17.94
C GLN A 207 -17.61 -34.90 -19.08
N THR A 208 -18.37 -35.64 -19.87
CA THR A 208 -17.79 -36.38 -21.00
C THR A 208 -17.24 -35.45 -22.07
N PHE A 209 -17.89 -34.32 -22.29
CA PHE A 209 -17.41 -33.26 -23.19
C PHE A 209 -16.10 -32.63 -22.70
N GLU A 210 -15.99 -32.35 -21.39
CA GLU A 210 -14.74 -31.88 -20.77
C GLU A 210 -13.62 -32.92 -20.98
N TYR A 211 -13.92 -34.20 -20.78
CA TYR A 211 -12.93 -35.25 -21.01
C TYR A 211 -12.47 -35.32 -22.49
N ILE A 212 -13.39 -35.22 -23.42
CA ILE A 212 -13.06 -35.27 -24.87
C ILE A 212 -12.21 -34.05 -25.28
N ASN A 213 -12.41 -32.90 -24.67
CA ASN A 213 -11.64 -31.69 -24.96
C ASN A 213 -10.27 -31.69 -24.27
N ASP A 214 -10.20 -32.11 -23.00
CA ASP A 214 -9.01 -31.98 -22.17
C ASP A 214 -8.03 -33.15 -22.32
N VAL A 215 -8.52 -34.38 -22.49
CA VAL A 215 -7.67 -35.59 -22.57
C VAL A 215 -6.60 -35.51 -23.65
N PRO A 216 -6.86 -35.06 -24.90
CA PRO A 216 -5.84 -34.99 -25.94
C PRO A 216 -4.69 -34.04 -25.58
N SER A 217 -5.02 -32.92 -24.99
CA SER A 217 -4.06 -31.92 -24.53
C SER A 217 -3.19 -32.48 -23.39
N ILE A 218 -3.82 -33.04 -22.35
CA ILE A 218 -3.14 -33.64 -21.20
C ILE A 218 -2.26 -34.82 -21.64
N LEU A 219 -2.74 -35.66 -22.54
CA LEU A 219 -1.98 -36.78 -23.05
C LEU A 219 -0.73 -36.30 -23.82
N THR A 220 -0.86 -35.25 -24.60
CA THR A 220 0.27 -34.62 -25.32
C THR A 220 1.31 -34.07 -24.32
N GLU A 221 0.85 -33.43 -23.25
CA GLU A 221 1.74 -32.99 -22.15
C GLU A 221 2.50 -34.19 -21.55
N LEU A 222 1.78 -35.25 -21.13
CA LEU A 222 2.35 -36.41 -20.45
C LEU A 222 3.21 -37.34 -21.33
N GLN A 223 2.97 -37.37 -22.66
CA GLN A 223 3.71 -38.24 -23.56
C GLN A 223 4.86 -37.57 -24.31
N VAL A 224 4.75 -36.29 -24.55
CA VAL A 224 5.70 -35.59 -25.44
C VAL A 224 6.37 -34.42 -24.71
N LYS A 225 5.60 -33.45 -24.20
CA LYS A 225 6.19 -32.21 -23.71
C LYS A 225 6.96 -32.41 -22.40
N LEU A 226 6.32 -32.94 -21.37
CA LEU A 226 6.96 -33.14 -20.08
C LEU A 226 8.17 -34.10 -20.16
N PRO A 227 8.08 -35.30 -20.78
CA PRO A 227 9.25 -36.12 -20.98
C PRO A 227 10.33 -35.48 -21.82
N GLY A 228 9.95 -34.66 -22.82
CA GLY A 228 10.90 -33.86 -23.61
C GLY A 228 11.66 -32.86 -22.75
N ALA A 229 10.94 -32.07 -21.94
CA ALA A 229 11.53 -31.09 -21.04
C ALA A 229 12.43 -31.73 -19.97
N VAL A 230 12.00 -32.86 -19.39
CA VAL A 230 12.84 -33.65 -18.46
C VAL A 230 14.13 -34.14 -19.15
N GLN A 231 14.04 -34.57 -20.40
CA GLN A 231 15.24 -35.00 -21.15
C GLN A 231 16.15 -33.83 -21.50
N GLU A 232 15.61 -32.66 -21.80
CA GLU A 232 16.38 -31.42 -22.01
C GLU A 232 17.09 -31.00 -20.74
N LEU A 233 16.41 -31.01 -19.58
CA LEU A 233 17.03 -30.75 -18.28
C LEU A 233 18.17 -31.71 -17.96
N ARG A 234 18.01 -33.03 -18.22
CA ARG A 234 19.08 -34.01 -18.06
C ARG A 234 20.27 -33.75 -18.97
N SER A 235 19.99 -33.34 -20.19
CA SER A 235 21.06 -33.03 -21.16
C SER A 235 21.80 -31.75 -20.75
N GLY A 236 21.04 -30.72 -20.34
CA GLY A 236 21.59 -29.45 -19.82
C GLY A 236 22.42 -29.66 -18.56
N GLN A 237 21.91 -30.48 -17.60
CA GLN A 237 22.66 -30.82 -16.39
C GLN A 237 24.02 -31.47 -16.73
N ARG A 238 24.04 -32.47 -17.64
CA ARG A 238 25.30 -33.14 -18.05
C ARG A 238 26.26 -32.18 -18.73
N GLU A 239 25.75 -31.34 -19.63
CA GLU A 239 26.57 -30.37 -20.34
C GLU A 239 27.19 -29.33 -19.37
N MET A 240 26.42 -28.90 -18.37
CA MET A 240 26.91 -28.00 -17.32
C MET A 240 27.93 -28.70 -16.42
N GLU A 241 27.69 -29.97 -16.01
CA GLU A 241 28.66 -30.75 -15.23
C GLU A 241 29.99 -30.97 -16.01
N GLU A 242 29.94 -31.20 -17.33
CA GLU A 242 31.14 -31.26 -18.19
C GLU A 242 31.88 -29.93 -18.25
N GLN A 243 31.18 -28.79 -18.06
CA GLN A 243 31.74 -27.45 -17.96
C GLN A 243 32.12 -27.05 -16.51
N SER A 244 32.23 -28.02 -15.60
CA SER A 244 32.64 -27.84 -14.23
C SER A 244 31.65 -27.02 -13.35
N TYR A 245 30.37 -27.13 -13.62
CA TYR A 245 29.35 -26.66 -12.68
C TYR A 245 29.07 -27.70 -11.60
N TYR A 246 29.03 -27.28 -10.35
CA TYR A 246 28.64 -28.11 -9.24
C TYR A 246 27.12 -28.02 -9.03
N LEU A 247 26.37 -29.05 -9.45
CA LEU A 247 24.91 -29.06 -9.43
C LEU A 247 24.31 -30.05 -8.41
N GLN A 248 25.15 -30.75 -7.62
CA GLN A 248 24.67 -31.76 -6.66
C GLN A 248 23.70 -31.20 -5.62
N HIS A 249 23.83 -29.92 -5.24
CA HIS A 249 22.96 -29.27 -4.28
C HIS A 249 21.52 -29.06 -4.78
N LEU A 250 21.28 -29.18 -6.09
CA LEU A 250 19.95 -29.06 -6.70
C LEU A 250 19.15 -30.38 -6.66
N GLU A 251 19.80 -31.50 -6.32
CA GLU A 251 19.20 -32.85 -6.30
C GLU A 251 18.40 -33.20 -7.58
N LEU A 252 18.73 -32.53 -8.69
CA LEU A 252 17.98 -32.56 -9.94
C LEU A 252 17.80 -33.95 -10.49
N THR A 253 18.83 -34.81 -10.42
CA THR A 253 18.77 -36.19 -10.93
C THR A 253 17.71 -37.03 -10.21
N GLU A 254 17.55 -36.85 -8.88
CA GLU A 254 16.59 -37.59 -8.09
C GLU A 254 15.16 -37.12 -8.40
N GLU A 255 14.95 -35.81 -8.51
CA GLU A 255 13.63 -35.28 -8.83
C GLU A 255 13.19 -35.63 -10.26
N LEU A 256 14.10 -35.55 -11.25
CA LEU A 256 13.79 -35.95 -12.62
C LEU A 256 13.45 -37.45 -12.74
N ASN A 257 14.02 -38.32 -11.89
CA ASN A 257 13.64 -39.73 -11.83
C ASN A 257 12.25 -39.92 -11.21
N LYS A 258 11.88 -39.14 -10.19
CA LYS A 258 10.54 -39.15 -9.62
C LYS A 258 9.48 -38.75 -10.66
N PHE A 259 9.77 -37.72 -11.49
CA PHE A 259 8.85 -37.35 -12.57
C PHE A 259 8.60 -38.50 -13.55
N ASP A 260 9.64 -39.27 -13.93
CA ASP A 260 9.45 -40.41 -14.83
C ASP A 260 8.51 -41.47 -14.22
N GLU A 261 8.62 -41.76 -12.91
CA GLU A 261 7.72 -42.65 -12.20
C GLU A 261 6.29 -42.07 -12.12
N GLU A 262 6.18 -40.76 -11.83
CA GLU A 262 4.88 -40.10 -11.79
C GLU A 262 4.19 -40.07 -13.16
N PHE A 263 4.91 -39.90 -14.25
CA PHE A 263 4.32 -39.95 -15.60
C PHE A 263 3.64 -41.30 -15.88
N VAL A 264 4.15 -42.40 -15.34
CA VAL A 264 3.52 -43.72 -15.48
C VAL A 264 2.23 -43.78 -14.67
N THR A 265 2.25 -43.27 -13.45
CA THR A 265 1.05 -43.25 -12.58
C THR A 265 -0.02 -42.32 -13.11
N LEU A 266 0.33 -41.11 -13.56
CA LEU A 266 -0.59 -40.14 -14.14
C LEU A 266 -1.23 -40.68 -15.45
N LYS A 267 -0.50 -41.43 -16.26
CA LYS A 267 -1.06 -42.10 -17.44
C LYS A 267 -2.09 -43.16 -17.05
N SER A 268 -1.88 -43.89 -15.93
CA SER A 268 -2.87 -44.85 -15.45
C SER A 268 -4.13 -44.19 -14.89
N GLU A 269 -3.98 -43.09 -14.16
CA GLU A 269 -5.09 -42.24 -13.68
C GLU A 269 -5.89 -41.62 -14.86
N LEU A 270 -5.19 -41.21 -15.89
CA LEU A 270 -5.83 -40.69 -17.10
C LEU A 270 -6.61 -41.76 -17.84
N ALA A 271 -6.13 -43.03 -17.84
CA ALA A 271 -6.85 -44.18 -18.40
C ALA A 271 -8.17 -44.45 -17.66
N GLU A 272 -8.25 -44.09 -16.37
CA GLU A 272 -9.47 -44.18 -15.55
C GLU A 272 -10.33 -42.90 -15.61
N LEU A 273 -9.91 -41.89 -16.36
CA LEU A 273 -10.56 -40.56 -16.50
C LEU A 273 -10.57 -39.74 -15.20
N ASN A 274 -9.59 -39.90 -14.32
CA ASN A 274 -9.42 -39.15 -13.08
C ASN A 274 -8.78 -37.76 -13.34
N LEU A 275 -9.39 -36.94 -14.20
CA LEU A 275 -8.83 -35.65 -14.62
C LEU A 275 -8.63 -34.66 -13.46
N ASN A 276 -9.45 -34.79 -12.41
CA ASN A 276 -9.34 -33.92 -11.21
C ASN A 276 -8.00 -34.11 -10.47
N VAL A 277 -7.35 -35.27 -10.64
CA VAL A 277 -6.03 -35.55 -10.07
C VAL A 277 -4.93 -35.21 -11.08
N VAL A 278 -5.13 -35.62 -12.35
CA VAL A 278 -4.10 -35.51 -13.38
C VAL A 278 -3.85 -34.04 -13.77
N LYS A 279 -4.90 -33.25 -13.99
CA LYS A 279 -4.78 -31.88 -14.52
C LYS A 279 -4.00 -30.94 -13.57
N PRO A 280 -4.31 -30.86 -12.26
CA PRO A 280 -3.52 -30.05 -11.35
C PRO A 280 -2.07 -30.51 -11.28
N ARG A 281 -1.83 -31.84 -11.18
CA ARG A 281 -0.48 -32.35 -11.05
C ARG A 281 0.39 -32.11 -12.28
N VAL A 282 -0.18 -32.19 -13.49
CA VAL A 282 0.51 -31.82 -14.75
C VAL A 282 0.92 -30.34 -14.73
N THR A 283 0.07 -29.47 -14.17
CA THR A 283 0.41 -28.05 -14.02
C THR A 283 1.54 -27.87 -13.01
N ASP A 284 1.46 -28.53 -11.84
CA ASP A 284 2.50 -28.46 -10.82
C ASP A 284 3.86 -28.94 -11.35
N ILE A 285 3.88 -30.05 -12.09
CA ILE A 285 5.11 -30.58 -12.71
C ILE A 285 5.70 -29.59 -13.73
N ASN A 286 4.87 -28.90 -14.53
CA ASN A 286 5.37 -27.86 -15.41
C ASN A 286 6.03 -26.72 -14.63
N GLU A 287 5.42 -26.25 -13.54
CA GLU A 287 5.98 -25.20 -12.67
C GLU A 287 7.28 -25.67 -12.00
N GLU A 288 7.35 -26.94 -11.57
CA GLU A 288 8.58 -27.53 -10.99
C GLU A 288 9.70 -27.62 -12.05
N ILE A 289 9.38 -27.98 -13.28
CA ILE A 289 10.32 -28.02 -14.42
C ILE A 289 10.84 -26.62 -14.74
N ASP A 290 9.96 -25.63 -14.83
CA ASP A 290 10.34 -24.23 -15.05
C ASP A 290 11.24 -23.70 -13.92
N HIS A 291 10.93 -24.08 -12.68
CA HIS A 291 11.79 -23.75 -11.55
C HIS A 291 13.21 -24.35 -11.67
N PHE A 292 13.34 -25.58 -12.17
CA PHE A 292 14.67 -26.17 -12.42
C PHE A 292 15.42 -25.45 -13.54
N TYR A 293 14.74 -25.00 -14.58
CA TYR A 293 15.37 -24.14 -15.61
C TYR A 293 15.91 -22.86 -14.99
N ASP A 294 15.11 -22.19 -14.15
CA ASP A 294 15.52 -20.96 -13.45
C ASP A 294 16.73 -21.20 -12.55
N LEU A 295 16.77 -22.33 -11.84
CA LEU A 295 17.91 -22.68 -10.99
C LEU A 295 19.20 -22.90 -11.80
N LEU A 296 19.11 -23.60 -12.93
CA LEU A 296 20.24 -23.81 -13.82
C LEU A 296 20.71 -22.49 -14.46
N GLU A 297 19.78 -21.64 -14.89
CA GLU A 297 20.09 -20.30 -15.41
C GLU A 297 20.78 -19.42 -14.33
N LYS A 298 20.28 -19.47 -13.08
CA LYS A 298 20.91 -18.77 -11.95
C LYS A 298 22.38 -19.20 -11.77
N GLU A 299 22.69 -20.49 -11.88
CA GLU A 299 24.06 -20.99 -11.79
C GLU A 299 24.95 -20.48 -12.93
N VAL A 300 24.40 -20.38 -14.16
CA VAL A 300 25.14 -19.83 -15.32
C VAL A 300 25.44 -18.34 -15.13
N ILE A 301 24.44 -17.58 -14.69
CA ILE A 301 24.60 -16.14 -14.39
C ILE A 301 25.61 -15.94 -13.26
N ALA A 302 25.52 -16.75 -12.21
CA ALA A 302 26.41 -16.70 -11.08
C ALA A 302 27.87 -16.99 -11.47
N LYS A 303 28.13 -18.01 -12.30
CA LYS A 303 29.49 -18.30 -12.81
C LYS A 303 30.05 -17.11 -13.57
N ASN A 304 29.29 -16.56 -14.51
CA ASN A 304 29.72 -15.39 -15.27
C ASN A 304 30.04 -14.20 -14.36
N TYR A 305 29.24 -13.98 -13.31
CA TYR A 305 29.50 -12.94 -12.33
C TYR A 305 30.79 -13.18 -11.56
N VAL A 306 31.00 -14.39 -11.06
CA VAL A 306 32.21 -14.79 -10.32
C VAL A 306 33.45 -14.64 -11.18
N ASP A 307 33.43 -15.13 -12.42
CA ASP A 307 34.55 -15.05 -13.36
C ASP A 307 34.94 -13.59 -13.69
N GLN A 308 33.95 -12.71 -13.80
CA GLN A 308 34.22 -11.30 -14.11
C GLN A 308 34.70 -10.48 -12.90
N ASN A 309 34.21 -10.81 -11.71
CA ASN A 309 34.37 -9.93 -10.55
C ASN A 309 35.40 -10.46 -9.53
N CYS A 310 35.77 -11.74 -9.57
CA CYS A 310 36.74 -12.31 -8.63
C CYS A 310 38.08 -11.55 -8.66
N ASP A 311 38.72 -11.40 -9.82
CA ASP A 311 39.99 -10.70 -9.96
C ASP A 311 39.87 -9.18 -9.70
N ARG A 312 38.74 -8.60 -10.05
CA ARG A 312 38.46 -7.18 -9.75
C ARG A 312 38.37 -6.94 -8.25
N LEU A 313 37.68 -7.83 -7.52
CA LEU A 313 37.55 -7.72 -6.08
C LEU A 313 38.92 -7.84 -5.38
N LEU A 314 39.79 -8.76 -5.83
CA LEU A 314 41.16 -8.85 -5.32
C LEU A 314 41.94 -7.55 -5.48
N SER A 315 41.84 -6.97 -6.68
CA SER A 315 42.46 -5.67 -6.97
C SER A 315 41.90 -4.56 -6.08
N SER A 316 40.55 -4.55 -5.87
CA SER A 316 39.92 -3.58 -5.00
C SER A 316 40.31 -3.75 -3.54
N ILE A 317 40.36 -4.97 -3.00
CA ILE A 317 40.83 -5.26 -1.64
C ILE A 317 42.27 -4.74 -1.46
N THR A 318 43.17 -5.02 -2.41
CA THR A 318 44.56 -4.59 -2.35
C THR A 318 44.71 -3.07 -2.37
N ASN A 319 43.90 -2.40 -3.20
CA ASN A 319 43.85 -0.94 -3.29
C ASN A 319 43.33 -0.31 -1.99
N VAL A 320 42.22 -0.87 -1.42
CA VAL A 320 41.65 -0.36 -0.17
C VAL A 320 42.60 -0.59 1.00
N ILE A 321 43.29 -1.73 1.07
CA ILE A 321 44.33 -1.98 2.09
C ILE A 321 45.43 -0.93 1.97
N SER A 322 45.92 -0.66 0.75
CA SER A 322 46.98 0.32 0.51
C SER A 322 46.52 1.74 0.89
N SER A 323 45.33 2.14 0.49
CA SER A 323 44.75 3.44 0.84
C SER A 323 44.50 3.58 2.34
N THR A 324 44.02 2.54 3.01
CA THR A 324 43.78 2.54 4.47
C THR A 324 45.09 2.64 5.25
N ARG A 325 46.16 2.02 4.76
CA ARG A 325 47.53 2.20 5.36
C ARG A 325 47.98 3.65 5.26
N LEU A 326 47.82 4.28 4.10
CA LEU A 326 48.15 5.70 3.93
C LEU A 326 47.33 6.59 4.87
N VAL A 327 46.03 6.32 5.00
CA VAL A 327 45.15 7.03 5.94
C VAL A 327 45.59 6.80 7.40
N SER A 328 46.00 5.58 7.75
CA SER A 328 46.53 5.25 9.08
C SER A 328 47.82 6.00 9.40
N ASP A 329 48.72 6.08 8.44
CA ASP A 329 50.01 6.82 8.59
C ASP A 329 49.72 8.33 8.70
N GLU A 330 48.79 8.85 7.86
CA GLU A 330 48.38 10.25 7.94
C GLU A 330 47.69 10.56 9.27
N ALA A 331 46.81 9.68 9.76
CA ALA A 331 46.16 9.85 11.06
C ALA A 331 47.16 9.89 12.23
N THR A 332 48.18 9.03 12.17
CA THR A 332 49.27 9.03 13.14
C THR A 332 50.09 10.33 13.12
N PHE A 333 50.36 10.85 11.93
CA PHE A 333 51.05 12.13 11.76
C PHE A 333 50.16 13.31 12.19
N VAL A 334 48.90 13.31 11.82
CA VAL A 334 47.92 14.34 12.24
C VAL A 334 47.72 14.33 13.74
N GLN A 335 47.71 13.16 14.39
CA GLN A 335 47.57 13.03 15.85
C GLN A 335 48.72 13.69 16.63
N GLN A 336 49.92 13.75 16.03
CA GLN A 336 51.07 14.48 16.62
C GLN A 336 50.86 16.00 16.59
N SER A 337 50.15 16.49 15.59
CA SER A 337 49.95 17.94 15.35
C SER A 337 48.59 18.45 15.81
N TYR A 338 47.57 17.64 15.77
CA TYR A 338 46.18 17.98 16.09
C TYR A 338 45.61 17.04 17.13
N ARG A 339 44.73 17.54 17.99
CA ARG A 339 43.99 16.73 18.93
C ARG A 339 42.81 16.05 18.21
N LEU A 340 43.01 14.83 17.67
CA LEU A 340 41.96 13.97 17.15
C LEU A 340 41.19 13.32 18.30
N ASN A 341 39.92 12.98 18.08
CA ASN A 341 39.18 12.13 19.02
C ASN A 341 39.84 10.74 19.05
N GLU A 342 39.91 10.12 20.23
CA GLU A 342 40.48 8.78 20.38
C GLU A 342 39.81 7.75 19.46
N LYS A 343 38.48 7.89 19.25
CA LYS A 343 37.74 7.04 18.33
C LYS A 343 38.22 7.16 16.89
N ASP A 344 38.42 8.39 16.39
CA ASP A 344 38.86 8.65 15.01
C ASP A 344 40.26 8.12 14.73
N ALA A 345 41.11 8.07 15.75
CA ALA A 345 42.47 7.54 15.64
C ALA A 345 42.52 5.99 15.59
N GLU A 346 41.51 5.31 16.12
CA GLU A 346 41.42 3.84 16.13
C GLU A 346 40.75 3.29 14.86
N ILE A 347 39.94 4.08 14.15
CA ILE A 347 39.20 3.66 12.94
C ILE A 347 40.13 3.01 11.90
N PRO A 348 41.27 3.59 11.48
CA PRO A 348 42.12 2.97 10.46
C PRO A 348 42.73 1.64 10.90
N LYS A 349 43.06 1.52 12.19
CA LYS A 349 43.64 0.28 12.77
C LYS A 349 42.61 -0.85 12.84
N ALA A 350 41.35 -0.51 13.19
CA ALA A 350 40.26 -1.46 13.18
C ALA A 350 39.93 -1.89 11.74
N ALA A 351 39.88 -0.94 10.81
CA ALA A 351 39.65 -1.20 9.39
C ALA A 351 40.75 -2.13 8.79
N LEU A 352 42.03 -1.94 9.12
CA LEU A 352 43.09 -2.85 8.65
C LEU A 352 42.87 -4.29 9.13
N LYS A 353 42.42 -4.50 10.37
CA LYS A 353 42.09 -5.85 10.87
C LYS A 353 40.87 -6.45 10.15
N GLN A 354 39.85 -5.65 9.86
CA GLN A 354 38.69 -6.09 9.09
C GLN A 354 39.10 -6.46 7.65
N LEU A 355 39.92 -5.63 7.01
CA LEU A 355 40.45 -5.90 5.66
C LEU A 355 41.29 -7.17 5.60
N GLU A 356 42.09 -7.46 6.63
CA GLU A 356 42.84 -8.72 6.71
C GLU A 356 41.87 -9.93 6.85
N ALA A 357 40.76 -9.78 7.56
CA ALA A 357 39.75 -10.83 7.67
C ALA A 357 39.02 -11.02 6.34
N LEU A 358 38.64 -9.92 5.65
CA LEU A 358 38.03 -9.96 4.31
C LEU A 358 38.97 -10.61 3.29
N GLN A 359 40.27 -10.28 3.33
CA GLN A 359 41.24 -10.90 2.44
C GLN A 359 41.32 -12.42 2.65
N ARG A 360 41.29 -12.90 3.90
CA ARG A 360 41.25 -14.34 4.19
C ARG A 360 39.94 -15.00 3.70
N ARG A 361 38.79 -14.34 3.86
CA ARG A 361 37.54 -14.83 3.30
C ARG A 361 37.63 -14.93 1.78
N TYR A 362 38.15 -13.90 1.13
CA TYR A 362 38.35 -13.90 -0.32
C TYR A 362 39.29 -15.05 -0.74
N ASP A 363 40.43 -15.27 -0.05
CA ASP A 363 41.37 -16.32 -0.36
C ASP A 363 40.70 -17.72 -0.29
N LEU A 364 39.83 -17.95 0.72
CA LEU A 364 39.04 -19.18 0.84
C LEU A 364 38.01 -19.30 -0.29
N LEU A 365 37.35 -18.21 -0.66
CA LEU A 365 36.44 -18.19 -1.79
C LEU A 365 37.17 -18.51 -3.10
N ALA A 366 38.31 -17.89 -3.34
CA ALA A 366 39.13 -18.13 -4.53
C ALA A 366 39.64 -19.58 -4.61
N MET A 367 39.92 -20.22 -3.46
CA MET A 367 40.21 -21.66 -3.41
C MET A 367 39.02 -22.51 -3.84
N ARG A 368 37.81 -22.22 -3.31
CA ARG A 368 36.57 -22.95 -3.68
C ARG A 368 36.20 -22.78 -5.15
N VAL A 369 36.44 -21.57 -5.72
CA VAL A 369 36.26 -21.34 -7.17
C VAL A 369 37.21 -22.25 -7.98
N ARG A 370 38.49 -22.40 -7.56
CA ARG A 370 39.44 -23.25 -8.24
C ARG A 370 39.21 -24.76 -8.08
N GLU A 371 38.57 -25.15 -6.96
CA GLU A 371 38.25 -26.55 -6.69
C GLU A 371 37.02 -27.03 -7.48
N GLU A 372 36.21 -26.11 -7.99
CA GLU A 372 35.00 -26.38 -8.80
C GLU A 372 33.98 -27.32 -8.08
N LYS A 373 33.96 -27.30 -6.73
CA LYS A 373 33.12 -28.15 -5.89
C LYS A 373 32.08 -27.38 -5.06
N SER A 374 31.79 -26.17 -5.46
CA SER A 374 30.80 -25.30 -4.78
C SER A 374 29.84 -24.72 -5.80
N ALA A 375 28.58 -24.53 -5.40
CA ALA A 375 27.59 -23.84 -6.22
C ALA A 375 28.04 -22.41 -6.54
N TYR A 376 27.97 -22.02 -7.78
CA TYR A 376 28.36 -20.66 -8.19
C TYR A 376 27.42 -19.60 -7.63
N SER A 377 26.14 -19.92 -7.43
CA SER A 377 25.19 -19.05 -6.76
C SER A 377 25.64 -18.68 -5.34
N SER A 378 26.10 -19.66 -4.57
CA SER A 378 26.64 -19.43 -3.22
C SER A 378 27.94 -18.61 -3.23
N LEU A 379 28.83 -18.88 -4.21
CA LEU A 379 30.07 -18.12 -4.39
C LEU A 379 29.80 -16.65 -4.80
N GLN A 380 28.79 -16.44 -5.62
CA GLN A 380 28.34 -15.09 -6.00
C GLN A 380 27.82 -14.31 -4.80
N GLU A 381 26.98 -14.92 -3.98
CA GLU A 381 26.42 -14.28 -2.77
C GLU A 381 27.56 -13.86 -1.81
N GLU A 382 28.50 -14.76 -1.56
CA GLU A 382 29.66 -14.46 -0.69
C GLU A 382 30.56 -13.36 -1.29
N LEU A 383 30.73 -13.35 -2.61
CA LEU A 383 31.53 -12.34 -3.32
C LEU A 383 30.88 -10.95 -3.24
N ILE A 384 29.56 -10.89 -3.31
CA ILE A 384 28.78 -9.65 -3.12
C ILE A 384 28.93 -9.15 -1.68
N GLU A 385 28.77 -10.03 -0.69
CA GLU A 385 28.94 -9.66 0.73
C GLU A 385 30.34 -9.08 1.00
N ILE A 386 31.38 -9.71 0.48
CA ILE A 386 32.76 -9.21 0.63
C ILE A 386 32.93 -7.84 -0.02
N ASN A 387 32.32 -7.63 -1.19
CA ASN A 387 32.39 -6.34 -1.87
C ASN A 387 31.67 -5.25 -1.09
N ASP A 388 30.48 -5.53 -0.56
CA ASP A 388 29.68 -4.56 0.20
C ASP A 388 30.40 -4.16 1.51
N GLU A 389 30.97 -5.13 2.22
CA GLU A 389 31.78 -4.85 3.41
C GLU A 389 33.03 -4.01 3.05
N LEU A 390 33.67 -4.29 1.90
CA LEU A 390 34.80 -3.53 1.42
C LEU A 390 34.44 -2.07 1.09
N GLU A 391 33.31 -1.85 0.44
CA GLU A 391 32.80 -0.52 0.11
C GLU A 391 32.52 0.29 1.37
N GLN A 392 31.89 -0.30 2.38
CA GLN A 392 31.62 0.35 3.67
C GLN A 392 32.94 0.82 4.33
N ILE A 393 33.95 -0.07 4.39
CA ILE A 393 35.27 0.29 4.94
C ILE A 393 35.91 1.43 4.13
N HIS A 394 35.80 1.38 2.81
CA HIS A 394 36.35 2.42 1.93
C HIS A 394 35.69 3.78 2.16
N GLU A 395 34.38 3.83 2.29
CA GLU A 395 33.64 5.06 2.59
C GLU A 395 34.01 5.64 3.95
N GLU A 396 34.12 4.80 4.99
CA GLU A 396 34.51 5.24 6.33
C GLU A 396 35.92 5.85 6.30
N GLN A 397 36.87 5.24 5.59
CA GLN A 397 38.25 5.79 5.42
C GLN A 397 38.22 7.10 4.63
N GLY A 398 37.40 7.20 3.61
CA GLY A 398 37.18 8.43 2.85
C GLY A 398 36.69 9.59 3.71
N HIS A 399 35.73 9.32 4.59
CA HIS A 399 35.21 10.30 5.55
C HIS A 399 36.28 10.78 6.53
N LEU A 400 37.11 9.87 7.06
CA LEU A 400 38.18 10.20 7.96
C LEU A 400 39.27 11.04 7.26
N SER A 401 39.69 10.65 6.07
CA SER A 401 40.66 11.40 5.25
C SER A 401 40.18 12.83 4.98
N ASN A 402 38.91 12.97 4.61
CA ASN A 402 38.30 14.29 4.40
C ASN A 402 38.24 15.13 5.69
N THR A 403 38.00 14.52 6.85
CA THR A 403 38.01 15.19 8.14
C THR A 403 39.40 15.70 8.48
N MET A 404 40.44 14.89 8.28
CA MET A 404 41.83 15.32 8.49
C MET A 404 42.24 16.46 7.54
N LYS A 405 41.83 16.42 6.27
CA LYS A 405 42.06 17.52 5.33
C LYS A 405 41.35 18.80 5.75
N LYS A 406 40.12 18.70 6.26
CA LYS A 406 39.36 19.85 6.78
C LYS A 406 40.08 20.53 7.94
N LEU A 407 40.65 19.77 8.88
CA LEU A 407 41.42 20.34 10.01
C LEU A 407 42.52 21.28 9.53
N ARG A 408 43.31 20.91 8.51
CA ARG A 408 44.35 21.75 7.93
C ARG A 408 43.80 23.01 7.23
N ILE A 409 42.68 22.85 6.53
CA ILE A 409 42.01 23.97 5.88
C ILE A 409 41.47 24.95 6.93
N ASP A 410 40.87 24.44 7.98
CA ASP A 410 40.30 25.29 9.04
C ASP A 410 41.36 25.99 9.87
N GLU A 411 42.53 25.36 10.11
CA GLU A 411 43.70 26.02 10.69
C GLU A 411 44.15 27.18 9.83
N ASN A 412 44.34 26.97 8.52
CA ASN A 412 44.76 28.05 7.61
C ASN A 412 43.76 29.19 7.55
N LYS A 413 42.45 28.88 7.56
CA LYS A 413 41.40 29.91 7.64
C LYS A 413 41.48 30.69 8.95
N ALA A 414 41.64 29.98 10.08
CA ALA A 414 41.76 30.63 11.38
C ALA A 414 42.95 31.55 11.43
N ARG A 415 44.15 31.16 10.93
CA ARG A 415 45.33 32.00 10.84
C ARG A 415 45.09 33.25 10.00
N THR A 416 44.46 33.10 8.84
CA THR A 416 44.09 34.22 7.98
C THR A 416 43.10 35.18 8.64
N GLN A 417 42.11 34.65 9.35
CA GLN A 417 41.13 35.45 10.08
C GLN A 417 41.79 36.23 11.23
N VAL A 418 42.69 35.61 11.99
CA VAL A 418 43.44 36.30 13.07
C VAL A 418 44.28 37.46 12.49
N GLU A 419 44.97 37.26 11.35
CA GLU A 419 45.71 38.34 10.70
C GLU A 419 44.79 39.48 10.26
N ASN A 420 43.60 39.14 9.75
CA ASN A 420 42.60 40.17 9.36
C ASN A 420 42.07 40.91 10.59
N LEU A 421 41.76 40.22 11.69
CA LEU A 421 41.34 40.84 12.94
C LEU A 421 42.44 41.79 13.49
N LYS A 422 43.68 41.35 13.47
CA LYS A 422 44.85 42.17 13.89
C LYS A 422 44.98 43.44 13.04
N LYS A 423 44.81 43.31 11.73
CA LYS A 423 44.81 44.49 10.83
C LYS A 423 43.65 45.43 11.13
N THR A 424 42.43 44.88 11.31
CA THR A 424 41.25 45.67 11.63
C THR A 424 41.41 46.43 12.94
N LEU A 425 41.95 45.80 13.99
CA LEU A 425 42.21 46.44 15.26
C LEU A 425 43.25 47.55 15.13
N GLN A 426 44.36 47.30 14.39
CA GLN A 426 45.40 48.32 14.11
C GLN A 426 44.87 49.50 13.28
N GLU A 427 43.98 49.22 12.31
CA GLU A 427 43.34 50.27 11.52
C GLU A 427 42.39 51.08 12.39
N THR A 428 41.67 50.47 13.31
CA THR A 428 40.76 51.11 14.27
C THR A 428 41.53 52.01 15.23
N ASP A 429 42.63 51.52 15.79
CA ASP A 429 43.54 52.32 16.65
C ASP A 429 44.14 53.52 15.89
N ARG A 430 44.64 53.32 14.65
CA ARG A 430 45.12 54.40 13.79
C ARG A 430 44.03 55.41 13.46
N LEU A 431 42.79 54.97 13.28
CA LEU A 431 41.65 55.83 13.00
C LEU A 431 41.30 56.71 14.21
N LEU A 432 41.33 56.18 15.42
CA LEU A 432 41.16 56.91 16.66
C LEU A 432 42.27 57.95 16.84
N ASN A 433 43.53 57.58 16.62
CA ASN A 433 44.68 58.48 16.73
C ASN A 433 44.71 59.57 15.65
N LYS A 434 44.16 59.32 14.45
CA LYS A 434 44.07 60.30 13.36
C LYS A 434 42.85 61.20 13.44
N ALA A 435 41.82 60.82 14.17
CA ALA A 435 40.54 61.52 14.23
C ALA A 435 40.60 62.89 14.99
N ASN A 436 41.77 63.33 15.39
CA ASN A 436 41.98 64.63 16.08
C ASN A 436 41.18 64.74 17.39
N ILE A 437 40.97 63.60 18.08
CA ILE A 437 40.27 63.52 19.34
C ILE A 437 41.15 64.03 20.45
N PRO A 438 40.67 64.86 21.40
CA PRO A 438 41.51 65.40 22.50
C PRO A 438 42.15 64.34 23.39
N GLY A 439 41.55 63.18 23.46
CA GLY A 439 42.07 61.98 24.15
C GLY A 439 41.09 60.83 24.02
N ILE A 440 41.59 59.62 24.18
CA ILE A 440 40.80 58.37 24.18
C ILE A 440 40.27 58.13 25.59
N PRO A 441 38.95 57.87 25.80
CA PRO A 441 38.41 57.52 27.11
C PRO A 441 39.06 56.20 27.62
N GLU A 442 39.32 56.12 28.95
CA GLU A 442 39.84 54.92 29.58
C GLU A 442 39.05 53.65 29.27
N GLU A 443 37.68 53.78 29.13
CA GLU A 443 36.82 52.66 28.76
C GLU A 443 37.08 52.15 27.32
N MET A 444 37.45 53.04 26.41
CA MET A 444 37.76 52.67 25.03
C MET A 444 39.17 52.03 24.95
N ASP A 445 40.10 52.52 25.69
CA ASP A 445 41.49 51.98 25.81
C ASP A 445 41.44 50.58 26.39
N ALA A 446 40.65 50.37 27.46
CA ALA A 446 40.42 49.02 28.03
C ALA A 446 39.80 48.03 27.04
N ARG A 447 38.84 48.51 26.16
CA ARG A 447 38.26 47.64 25.11
C ARG A 447 39.24 47.29 24.01
N LEU A 448 40.15 48.20 23.64
CA LEU A 448 41.23 47.94 22.70
C LEU A 448 42.18 46.87 23.24
N ASP A 449 42.55 47.01 24.51
CA ASP A 449 43.41 46.02 25.22
C ASP A 449 42.73 44.65 25.34
N GLU A 450 41.43 44.60 25.66
CA GLU A 450 40.62 43.39 25.72
C GLU A 450 40.56 42.69 24.35
N ALA A 451 40.34 43.45 23.25
CA ALA A 451 40.35 42.91 21.89
C ALA A 451 41.74 42.39 21.51
N ALA A 452 42.82 43.08 21.90
CA ALA A 452 44.21 42.61 21.69
C ALA A 452 44.51 41.34 22.48
N GLU A 453 44.00 41.21 23.71
CA GLU A 453 44.12 40.00 24.54
C GLU A 453 43.40 38.81 23.92
N HIS A 454 42.15 39.00 23.44
CA HIS A 454 41.40 37.94 22.73
C HIS A 454 42.13 37.47 21.47
N ILE A 455 42.72 38.39 20.68
CA ILE A 455 43.54 38.02 19.51
C ILE A 455 44.79 37.23 19.97
N TYR A 456 45.43 37.64 21.06
CA TYR A 456 46.58 36.92 21.61
C TYR A 456 46.22 35.51 22.05
N LEU A 457 45.06 35.32 22.72
CA LEU A 457 44.58 33.99 23.14
C LEU A 457 44.30 33.08 21.93
N VAL A 458 43.80 33.63 20.79
CA VAL A 458 43.67 32.84 19.57
C VAL A 458 45.05 32.44 19.03
N MET A 459 46.01 33.36 19.01
CA MET A 459 47.39 33.08 18.56
C MET A 459 48.06 32.02 19.43
N GLN A 460 47.85 32.08 20.74
CA GLN A 460 48.37 31.11 21.68
C GLN A 460 47.74 29.73 21.43
N SER A 461 46.38 29.65 21.29
CA SER A 461 45.72 28.39 20.98
C SER A 461 46.11 27.80 19.63
N LEU A 462 46.50 28.62 18.64
CA LEU A 462 47.04 28.17 17.35
C LEU A 462 48.51 27.68 17.42
N GLN A 463 49.23 27.93 18.52
CA GLN A 463 50.60 27.46 18.75
C GLN A 463 50.66 26.23 19.66
N GLU A 464 49.54 25.87 20.29
CA GLU A 464 49.50 24.68 21.14
C GLU A 464 49.66 23.39 20.32
N VAL A 465 50.44 22.46 20.82
CA VAL A 465 50.65 21.13 20.24
C VAL A 465 50.32 20.08 21.29
N PRO A 466 49.32 19.21 21.03
CA PRO A 466 48.48 19.09 19.84
C PRO A 466 47.39 20.17 19.75
N LEU A 467 47.16 20.71 18.54
CA LEU A 467 46.23 21.79 18.24
C LEU A 467 44.79 21.34 18.45
N ASN A 468 44.06 22.08 19.29
CA ASN A 468 42.60 21.86 19.48
C ASN A 468 41.80 22.88 18.68
N MET A 469 41.28 22.47 17.51
CA MET A 469 40.49 23.35 16.64
C MET A 469 39.21 23.86 17.30
N GLY A 470 38.58 23.11 18.24
CA GLY A 470 37.43 23.55 19.00
C GLY A 470 37.75 24.77 19.87
N THR A 471 38.87 24.74 20.59
CA THR A 471 39.38 25.87 21.41
C THR A 471 39.69 27.07 20.52
N VAL A 472 40.41 26.85 19.40
CA VAL A 472 40.74 27.89 18.43
C VAL A 472 39.47 28.58 17.90
N HIS A 473 38.43 27.82 17.54
CA HIS A 473 37.20 28.34 17.00
C HIS A 473 36.44 29.20 18.04
N ASN A 474 36.38 28.74 19.29
CA ASN A 474 35.72 29.46 20.38
C ASN A 474 36.45 30.80 20.65
N ASN A 475 37.80 30.76 20.76
CA ASN A 475 38.60 31.96 20.97
C ASN A 475 38.48 32.92 19.77
N LEU A 476 38.49 32.41 18.53
CA LEU A 476 38.35 33.21 17.31
C LEU A 476 36.99 33.92 17.23
N ASN A 477 35.92 33.24 17.61
CA ASN A 477 34.58 33.85 17.67
C ASN A 477 34.52 34.98 18.72
N ALA A 478 35.11 34.75 19.90
CA ALA A 478 35.18 35.77 20.93
C ALA A 478 36.02 36.98 20.46
N ALA A 479 37.19 36.75 19.85
CA ALA A 479 38.01 37.82 19.29
C ALA A 479 37.30 38.59 18.17
N THR A 480 36.55 37.90 17.31
CA THR A 480 35.80 38.54 16.22
C THR A 480 34.74 39.46 16.77
N LEU A 481 33.92 39.01 17.73
CA LEU A 481 32.87 39.82 18.36
C LEU A 481 33.50 41.01 19.08
N CYS A 482 34.59 40.83 19.80
CA CYS A 482 35.28 41.91 20.52
C CYS A 482 35.85 42.96 19.58
N VAL A 483 36.53 42.57 18.50
CA VAL A 483 37.07 43.51 17.50
C VAL A 483 35.97 44.29 16.76
N GLU A 484 34.84 43.62 16.42
CA GLU A 484 33.69 44.29 15.79
C GLU A 484 33.05 45.29 16.73
N ASP A 485 32.89 44.96 18.05
CA ASP A 485 32.38 45.92 19.04
C ASP A 485 33.29 47.13 19.18
N VAL A 486 34.59 46.88 19.32
CA VAL A 486 35.60 47.96 19.37
C VAL A 486 35.55 48.86 18.15
N LYS A 487 35.48 48.28 16.94
CA LYS A 487 35.37 49.02 15.69
C LYS A 487 34.10 49.90 15.66
N ALA A 488 32.95 49.33 16.01
CA ALA A 488 31.67 50.03 16.06
C ALA A 488 31.72 51.17 17.09
N LYS A 489 32.20 50.93 18.30
CA LYS A 489 32.35 51.93 19.37
C LYS A 489 33.31 53.04 19.02
N SER A 490 34.41 52.70 18.32
CA SER A 490 35.38 53.68 17.83
C SER A 490 34.76 54.63 16.81
N HIS A 491 34.00 54.14 15.87
CA HIS A 491 33.27 54.96 14.91
C HIS A 491 32.25 55.85 15.63
N GLU A 492 31.43 55.29 16.54
CA GLU A 492 30.49 56.04 17.34
C GLU A 492 31.18 57.19 18.14
N LEU A 493 32.31 56.90 18.75
CA LEU A 493 33.10 57.86 19.50
C LEU A 493 33.57 59.01 18.60
N ILE A 494 34.15 58.72 17.42
CA ILE A 494 34.60 59.73 16.46
C ILE A 494 33.41 60.60 15.98
N GLU A 495 32.30 59.98 15.64
CA GLU A 495 31.09 60.70 15.23
C GLU A 495 30.55 61.61 16.36
N ASN A 496 30.53 61.10 17.61
CA ASN A 496 30.12 61.86 18.78
C ASN A 496 31.04 63.09 19.00
N VAL A 497 32.36 62.89 18.93
CA VAL A 497 33.31 64.02 19.07
C VAL A 497 33.11 65.06 17.98
N MET A 498 32.98 64.67 16.72
CA MET A 498 32.72 65.58 15.62
C MET A 498 31.40 66.33 15.79
N LEU A 499 30.39 65.62 16.27
CA LEU A 499 29.06 66.20 16.52
C LEU A 499 29.11 67.21 17.67
N ILE A 500 29.79 66.89 18.78
CA ILE A 500 29.96 67.81 19.92
C ILE A 500 30.68 69.08 19.47
N GLU A 501 31.78 68.99 18.73
CA GLU A 501 32.52 70.14 18.21
C GLU A 501 31.60 71.07 17.35
N ARG A 502 30.76 70.43 16.49
CA ARG A 502 29.82 71.20 15.65
C ARG A 502 28.72 71.84 16.47
N ILE A 503 28.16 71.15 17.45
CA ILE A 503 27.13 71.69 18.35
C ILE A 503 27.73 72.87 19.15
N ILE A 504 28.94 72.70 19.72
CA ILE A 504 29.60 73.80 20.44
C ILE A 504 29.89 75.00 19.51
N GLN A 505 30.42 74.76 18.27
CA GLN A 505 30.65 75.82 17.27
C GLN A 505 29.35 76.51 16.90
N TYR A 506 28.26 75.79 16.76
CA TYR A 506 26.97 76.38 16.49
C TYR A 506 26.47 77.24 17.67
N GLY A 507 26.53 76.68 18.88
CA GLY A 507 26.13 77.37 20.11
C GLY A 507 26.95 78.61 20.42
N ASN A 508 28.26 78.68 20.03
CA ASN A 508 29.15 79.77 20.23
C ASN A 508 28.66 81.11 19.62
N ARG A 509 27.88 81.01 18.51
CA ARG A 509 27.30 82.20 17.88
C ARG A 509 26.29 82.94 18.80
N HIS A 510 25.69 82.23 19.76
CA HIS A 510 24.66 82.76 20.62
C HIS A 510 25.10 82.90 22.10
N ARG A 511 26.40 82.64 22.43
CA ARG A 511 26.97 82.71 23.80
C ARG A 511 26.86 84.13 24.39
N ALA A 512 27.09 85.15 23.59
CA ALA A 512 27.07 86.55 24.05
C ALA A 512 25.65 87.04 24.42
N THR A 513 24.62 86.45 23.81
CA THR A 513 23.22 86.84 23.98
C THR A 513 22.43 86.02 24.99
N ASN A 514 22.94 84.77 25.34
CA ASN A 514 22.24 83.87 26.24
C ASN A 514 23.17 83.33 27.34
N PRO A 515 23.15 83.91 28.55
CA PRO A 515 23.99 83.51 29.67
C PRO A 515 23.77 82.05 30.13
N LYS A 516 22.53 81.52 30.03
CA LYS A 516 22.16 80.16 30.39
C LYS A 516 22.82 79.15 29.43
N LEU A 517 22.76 79.44 28.11
CA LEU A 517 23.44 78.61 27.10
C LEU A 517 24.95 78.61 27.31
N ASN A 518 25.54 79.83 27.66
CA ASN A 518 26.99 79.90 27.93
C ASN A 518 27.44 79.04 29.12
N SER A 519 26.67 78.98 30.22
CA SER A 519 27.00 78.10 31.37
C SER A 519 26.97 76.58 30.95
N ARG A 520 25.92 76.16 30.29
CA ARG A 520 25.78 74.75 29.86
C ARG A 520 26.82 74.38 28.78
N LEU A 521 27.15 75.26 27.84
CA LEU A 521 28.20 74.97 26.90
C LEU A 521 29.60 74.91 27.58
N LYS A 522 29.85 75.66 28.65
CA LYS A 522 31.08 75.48 29.48
C LYS A 522 31.13 74.21 30.22
N GLU A 523 29.98 73.72 30.71
CA GLU A 523 29.89 72.36 31.35
C GLU A 523 30.15 71.26 30.32
N ALA A 524 29.57 71.35 29.15
CA ALA A 524 29.83 70.42 28.02
C ALA A 524 31.28 70.46 27.57
N GLU A 525 31.91 71.64 27.46
CA GLU A 525 33.37 71.78 27.18
C GLU A 525 34.22 71.15 28.30
N GLY A 526 33.78 71.29 29.56
CA GLY A 526 34.46 70.63 30.69
C GLY A 526 34.37 69.12 30.63
N SER A 527 33.19 68.56 30.30
CA SER A 527 33.00 67.13 30.10
C SER A 527 33.77 66.61 28.86
N PHE A 528 33.82 67.42 27.78
CA PHE A 528 34.61 67.12 26.57
C PHE A 528 36.12 67.05 26.84
N ASN A 529 36.66 67.99 27.58
CA ASN A 529 38.09 68.00 27.96
C ASN A 529 38.45 66.92 28.98
N GLN A 530 37.47 66.34 29.66
CA GLN A 530 37.62 65.16 30.52
C GLN A 530 37.38 63.85 29.79
N PHE A 531 37.27 63.86 28.47
CA PHE A 531 37.05 62.72 27.58
C PHE A 531 35.71 61.98 27.83
N ARG A 532 34.73 62.65 28.48
CA ARG A 532 33.39 62.14 28.73
C ARG A 532 32.45 62.53 27.60
N TYR A 533 32.69 62.01 26.41
CA TYR A 533 32.00 62.44 25.19
C TYR A 533 30.51 62.19 25.17
N SER A 534 30.02 61.07 25.65
CA SER A 534 28.57 60.79 25.74
C SER A 534 27.85 61.86 26.56
N LYS A 535 28.43 62.21 27.73
CA LYS A 535 27.91 63.25 28.61
C LYS A 535 28.01 64.64 27.98
N ALA A 536 29.17 64.98 27.35
CA ALA A 536 29.36 66.24 26.67
C ALA A 536 28.38 66.41 25.49
N LEU A 537 28.03 65.33 24.79
CA LEU A 537 27.05 65.35 23.70
C LEU A 537 25.65 65.64 24.22
N GLU A 538 25.24 64.98 25.33
CA GLU A 538 23.96 65.21 25.96
C GLU A 538 23.83 66.65 26.49
N GLU A 539 24.86 67.16 27.17
CA GLU A 539 24.87 68.52 27.70
C GLU A 539 24.85 69.60 26.60
N ALA A 540 25.68 69.45 25.57
CA ALA A 540 25.74 70.38 24.46
C ALA A 540 24.48 70.33 23.59
N GLY A 541 23.99 69.12 23.29
CA GLY A 541 22.79 68.86 22.47
C GLY A 541 21.53 69.44 23.14
N THR A 542 21.37 69.16 24.45
CA THR A 542 20.24 69.70 25.22
C THR A 542 20.29 71.24 25.29
N ALA A 543 21.49 71.85 25.50
CA ALA A 543 21.65 73.26 25.58
C ALA A 543 21.29 73.98 24.26
N VAL A 544 21.64 73.43 23.12
CA VAL A 544 21.32 73.97 21.80
C VAL A 544 19.87 73.75 21.40
N GLU A 545 19.30 72.56 21.70
CA GLU A 545 17.91 72.26 21.41
C GLU A 545 16.92 73.04 22.29
N GLU A 546 17.26 73.33 23.56
CA GLU A 546 16.47 74.25 24.38
C GLU A 546 16.49 75.74 23.85
N MET A 547 17.56 76.14 23.18
CA MET A 547 17.70 77.45 22.62
C MET A 547 16.96 77.57 21.29
N GLU A 548 17.10 76.62 20.43
CA GLU A 548 16.49 76.55 19.09
C GLU A 548 16.01 75.09 18.80
N PRO A 549 14.70 74.85 18.98
CA PRO A 549 14.14 73.51 18.71
C PRO A 549 14.38 73.09 17.25
N GLY A 550 14.92 71.83 17.05
CA GLY A 550 15.26 71.25 15.74
C GLY A 550 16.68 71.63 15.24
N ALA A 551 17.47 72.42 15.97
CA ALA A 551 18.85 72.70 15.63
C ALA A 551 19.76 71.49 15.69
N LEU A 552 19.56 70.62 16.68
CA LEU A 552 20.34 69.39 16.84
C LEU A 552 20.20 68.48 15.60
N LYS A 553 18.98 68.30 15.09
CA LYS A 553 18.72 67.47 13.90
C LYS A 553 19.41 68.02 12.66
N ARG A 554 19.34 69.35 12.45
CA ARG A 554 20.04 70.03 11.33
C ARG A 554 21.55 69.87 11.41
N ILE A 555 22.14 69.91 12.60
CA ILE A 555 23.58 69.70 12.81
C ILE A 555 23.96 68.25 12.57
N GLN A 556 23.15 67.29 13.00
CA GLN A 556 23.35 65.87 12.73
C GLN A 556 23.31 65.56 11.22
N GLU A 557 22.35 66.12 10.47
CA GLU A 557 22.25 65.97 9.01
C GLU A 557 23.49 66.52 8.31
N LEU A 558 23.99 67.70 8.72
CA LEU A 558 25.22 68.31 8.19
C LEU A 558 26.50 67.54 8.50
N VAL A 559 26.54 66.84 9.64
CA VAL A 559 27.69 65.97 10.00
C VAL A 559 27.63 64.70 9.17
N ALA A 560 26.43 64.10 9.02
CA ALA A 560 26.23 62.92 8.21
C ALA A 560 26.59 63.10 6.72
N GLU A 561 26.22 64.22 6.10
CA GLU A 561 26.61 64.55 4.72
C GLU A 561 28.14 64.70 4.52
N LYS A 562 28.87 65.16 5.54
CA LYS A 562 30.32 65.29 5.46
C LYS A 562 31.08 64.00 5.73
N THR A 563 30.50 63.05 6.47
CA THR A 563 31.08 61.72 6.69
C THR A 563 30.92 60.85 5.46
N VAL A 564 29.88 61.01 4.64
CA VAL A 564 29.65 60.29 3.39
C VAL A 564 30.56 60.81 2.24
N SER A 565 31.10 62.03 2.34
CA SER A 565 31.91 62.63 1.28
C SER A 565 33.43 62.52 1.48
N LYS A 566 33.90 61.79 2.49
CA LYS A 566 35.31 61.43 2.75
C LYS A 566 35.50 59.91 2.69
#